data_411f75c951114ad523ca8846fbacc0eb
#
_entry.id   411f75c951114ad523ca8846fbacc0eb
#
_cell.length_a   1.000
_cell.length_b   1.000
_cell.length_c   1.000
_cell.angle_alpha   90.00
_cell.angle_beta   90.00
_cell.angle_gamma   90.00
#
_symmetry.space_group_name_H-M   'P 1'
#
loop_
_entity.id
_entity.type
_entity.pdbx_description
1 polymer ?
#
loop_
_entity_poly.entity_id
_entity_poly.type
_entity_poly.pdbx_seq_one_letter_code
_entity_poly.pdbx_strand_id
1 'polypeptide(L)'
;SRRTVNRRLSALRTFFRWLNVTGRVDANPASALIGPKSGKHLPQVLRPRDMARLLSVHASRDLKGRPREQSLTDMRDQAILEFLYACGARISETSGLLAANIDFDEKQARLFGKGSKERIVPLHDLAVDSLRRYALVARPKLLDGKECPYFFVSTRGNQMKTDAMRKMFKQALAAAGLPSTITPHDLRHTFATDVLSGGADLRSVQEMLGHASLSTTQIYTHTTPERLGVEHHRAHPRG
;
A
#
# COMPACT_ATOMS: atom_id res chain seq x y z
N SER A 1 -12.19 20.78 -7.40
CA SER A 1 -10.77 20.73 -7.83
C SER A 1 -10.70 20.34 -9.32
N ARG A 2 -9.63 20.70 -10.03
CA ARG A 2 -9.39 20.33 -11.44
C ARG A 2 -9.46 18.81 -11.65
N ARG A 3 -8.96 18.03 -10.69
CA ARG A 3 -9.00 16.56 -10.71
C ARG A 3 -10.45 16.04 -10.67
N THR A 4 -11.33 16.67 -9.88
CA THR A 4 -12.76 16.31 -9.79
C THR A 4 -13.46 16.57 -11.12
N VAL A 5 -13.17 17.70 -11.77
CA VAL A 5 -13.73 18.03 -13.10
C VAL A 5 -13.29 16.98 -14.11
N ASN A 6 -12.00 16.67 -14.20
CA ASN A 6 -11.48 15.68 -15.13
C ASN A 6 -12.05 14.27 -14.88
N ARG A 7 -12.26 13.87 -13.62
CA ARG A 7 -12.90 12.60 -13.29
C ARG A 7 -14.34 12.53 -13.76
N ARG A 8 -15.12 13.59 -13.53
CA ARG A 8 -16.50 13.67 -14.00
C ARG A 8 -16.57 13.67 -15.53
N LEU A 9 -15.68 14.40 -16.17
CA LEU A 9 -15.59 14.45 -17.63
C LEU A 9 -15.22 13.07 -18.23
N SER A 10 -14.30 12.37 -17.62
CA SER A 10 -13.94 10.99 -18.01
C SER A 10 -15.15 10.03 -17.87
N ALA A 11 -15.90 10.12 -16.77
CA ALA A 11 -17.10 9.33 -16.57
C ALA A 11 -18.18 9.62 -17.64
N LEU A 12 -18.43 10.90 -17.94
CA LEU A 12 -19.36 11.32 -19.00
C LEU A 12 -18.92 10.81 -20.37
N ARG A 13 -17.65 10.94 -20.72
CA ARG A 13 -17.12 10.42 -21.98
C ARG A 13 -17.30 8.90 -22.12
N THR A 14 -17.06 8.16 -21.04
CA THR A 14 -17.25 6.70 -21.03
C THR A 14 -18.73 6.34 -21.17
N PHE A 15 -19.61 7.05 -20.47
CA PHE A 15 -21.04 6.84 -20.55
C PHE A 15 -21.60 7.11 -21.96
N PHE A 16 -21.27 8.26 -22.55
CA PHE A 16 -21.74 8.59 -23.92
C PHE A 16 -21.09 7.72 -24.99
N ARG A 17 -19.85 7.24 -24.77
CA ARG A 17 -19.25 6.23 -25.66
C ARG A 17 -20.06 4.93 -25.63
N TRP A 18 -20.48 4.48 -24.45
CA TRP A 18 -21.32 3.29 -24.33
C TRP A 18 -22.67 3.49 -25.01
N LEU A 19 -23.34 4.64 -24.85
CA LEU A 19 -24.58 4.95 -25.52
C LEU A 19 -24.41 4.95 -27.05
N ASN A 20 -23.33 5.52 -27.56
CA ASN A 20 -23.05 5.54 -29.00
C ASN A 20 -22.79 4.13 -29.55
N VAL A 21 -21.97 3.32 -28.86
CA VAL A 21 -21.69 1.92 -29.26
C VAL A 21 -22.97 1.06 -29.25
N THR A 22 -23.88 1.35 -28.32
CA THR A 22 -25.19 0.63 -28.25
C THR A 22 -26.27 1.21 -29.13
N GLY A 23 -25.94 2.16 -30.02
CA GLY A 23 -26.89 2.76 -30.98
C GLY A 23 -27.97 3.66 -30.36
N ARG A 24 -27.79 4.10 -29.11
CA ARG A 24 -28.76 4.95 -28.39
C ARG A 24 -28.57 6.44 -28.66
N VAL A 25 -27.42 6.84 -29.14
CA VAL A 25 -27.09 8.20 -29.58
C VAL A 25 -26.17 8.11 -30.81
N ASP A 26 -26.32 9.04 -31.75
CA ASP A 26 -25.58 9.04 -33.02
C ASP A 26 -24.12 9.47 -32.83
N ALA A 27 -23.82 10.29 -31.80
CA ALA A 27 -22.49 10.79 -31.52
C ALA A 27 -22.27 10.93 -30.02
N ASN A 28 -20.98 11.00 -29.61
CA ASN A 28 -20.61 11.25 -28.22
C ASN A 28 -20.46 12.77 -27.96
N PRO A 29 -21.45 13.46 -27.36
CA PRO A 29 -21.40 14.91 -27.15
C PRO A 29 -20.32 15.34 -26.17
N ALA A 30 -19.85 14.43 -25.33
CA ALA A 30 -18.76 14.69 -24.36
C ALA A 30 -17.35 14.60 -24.98
N SER A 31 -17.21 14.19 -26.25
CA SER A 31 -15.91 14.11 -26.93
C SER A 31 -15.24 15.47 -27.11
N ALA A 32 -16.03 16.50 -27.43
CA ALA A 32 -15.58 17.86 -27.66
C ALA A 32 -15.22 18.65 -26.37
N LEU A 33 -15.65 18.16 -25.21
CA LEU A 33 -15.39 18.85 -23.94
C LEU A 33 -13.89 18.75 -23.57
N ILE A 34 -13.23 19.89 -23.42
CA ILE A 34 -11.81 19.93 -23.00
C ILE A 34 -11.75 20.11 -21.49
N GLY A 35 -11.12 19.16 -20.81
CA GLY A 35 -10.89 19.25 -19.37
C GLY A 35 -9.75 20.19 -19.01
N PRO A 36 -9.74 20.77 -17.80
CA PRO A 36 -8.64 21.60 -17.34
C PRO A 36 -7.33 20.81 -17.33
N LYS A 37 -6.24 21.43 -17.79
CA LYS A 37 -4.90 20.82 -17.70
C LYS A 37 -4.60 20.52 -16.22
N SER A 38 -4.50 19.25 -15.88
CA SER A 38 -3.98 18.82 -14.59
C SER A 38 -2.46 18.68 -14.69
N GLY A 39 -1.73 19.34 -13.80
CA GLY A 39 -0.31 19.06 -13.69
C GLY A 39 -0.11 17.55 -13.45
N LYS A 40 0.73 16.90 -14.23
CA LYS A 40 1.16 15.53 -13.96
C LYS A 40 1.98 15.56 -12.68
N HIS A 41 1.41 15.07 -11.59
CA HIS A 41 2.21 14.75 -10.41
C HIS A 41 3.02 13.50 -10.78
N LEU A 42 4.29 13.69 -11.07
CA LEU A 42 5.19 12.55 -11.25
C LEU A 42 5.32 11.84 -9.89
N PRO A 43 5.19 10.51 -9.85
CA PRO A 43 5.42 9.76 -8.62
C PRO A 43 6.80 10.10 -8.07
N GLN A 44 6.89 10.39 -6.78
CA GLN A 44 8.15 10.67 -6.11
C GLN A 44 8.68 9.38 -5.48
N VAL A 45 9.92 9.04 -5.78
CA VAL A 45 10.66 8.01 -5.05
C VAL A 45 11.27 8.68 -3.81
N LEU A 46 10.98 8.15 -2.64
CA LEU A 46 11.57 8.64 -1.39
C LEU A 46 13.04 8.22 -1.34
N ARG A 47 13.91 9.15 -0.95
CA ARG A 47 15.31 8.82 -0.72
C ARG A 47 15.44 7.89 0.50
N PRO A 48 16.43 7.01 0.55
CA PRO A 48 16.61 6.09 1.69
C PRO A 48 16.61 6.80 3.05
N ARG A 49 17.22 7.99 3.14
CA ARG A 49 17.22 8.82 4.36
C ARG A 49 15.82 9.28 4.76
N ASP A 50 15.00 9.67 3.79
CA ASP A 50 13.63 10.16 4.04
C ASP A 50 12.71 9.00 4.42
N MET A 51 12.90 7.83 3.79
CA MET A 51 12.24 6.60 4.18
C MET A 51 12.59 6.19 5.62
N ALA A 52 13.87 6.20 5.99
CA ALA A 52 14.32 5.90 7.35
C ALA A 52 13.68 6.87 8.37
N ARG A 53 13.60 8.17 8.05
CA ARG A 53 12.92 9.17 8.90
C ARG A 53 11.44 8.84 9.08
N LEU A 54 10.74 8.52 8.00
CA LEU A 54 9.32 8.17 8.06
C LEU A 54 9.07 6.92 8.91
N LEU A 55 9.83 5.86 8.67
CA LEU A 55 9.70 4.59 9.39
C LEU A 55 10.12 4.69 10.87
N SER A 56 10.92 5.69 11.24
CA SER A 56 11.34 5.91 12.64
C SER A 56 10.36 6.71 13.48
N VAL A 57 9.32 7.31 12.88
CA VAL A 57 8.39 8.22 13.59
C VAL A 57 7.73 7.52 14.78
N HIS A 58 7.23 6.31 14.58
CA HIS A 58 6.53 5.52 15.59
C HIS A 58 7.38 4.36 16.13
N ALA A 59 8.66 4.27 15.75
CA ALA A 59 9.53 3.17 16.17
C ALA A 59 9.87 3.24 17.67
N SER A 60 10.15 2.07 18.28
CA SER A 60 10.58 1.96 19.68
C SER A 60 11.98 2.50 19.94
N ARG A 61 12.70 2.84 18.87
CA ARG A 61 14.00 3.53 18.94
C ARG A 61 14.03 4.65 17.90
N ASP A 62 14.67 5.75 18.23
CA ASP A 62 14.92 6.82 17.27
C ASP A 62 16.06 6.47 16.29
N LEU A 63 16.32 7.34 15.31
CA LEU A 63 17.42 7.15 14.33
C LEU A 63 18.83 7.08 14.95
N LYS A 64 18.96 7.49 16.21
CA LYS A 64 20.23 7.38 16.99
C LYS A 64 20.24 6.15 17.88
N GLY A 65 19.24 5.25 17.75
CA GLY A 65 19.13 4.03 18.54
C GLY A 65 18.61 4.21 19.97
N ARG A 66 18.26 5.43 20.39
CA ARG A 66 17.76 5.71 21.74
C ARG A 66 16.34 5.17 21.91
N PRO A 67 16.06 4.48 23.03
CA PRO A 67 14.73 3.91 23.26
C PRO A 67 13.65 5.01 23.37
N ARG A 68 12.47 4.70 22.87
CA ARG A 68 11.26 5.54 22.96
C ARG A 68 10.10 4.69 23.47
N GLU A 69 9.33 5.26 24.37
CA GLU A 69 8.08 4.66 24.78
C GLU A 69 7.09 4.73 23.61
N GLN A 70 6.43 3.61 23.34
CA GLN A 70 5.40 3.51 22.30
C GLN A 70 4.03 3.36 22.95
N SER A 71 3.10 4.20 22.56
CA SER A 71 1.68 3.97 22.82
C SER A 71 1.14 2.80 21.98
N LEU A 72 -0.06 2.31 22.31
CA LEU A 72 -0.73 1.27 21.51
C LEU A 72 -0.96 1.71 20.05
N THR A 73 -1.23 3.00 19.85
CA THR A 73 -1.40 3.59 18.51
C THR A 73 -0.07 3.71 17.80
N ASP A 74 1.03 4.01 18.46
CA ASP A 74 2.35 4.03 17.82
C ASP A 74 2.76 2.64 17.32
N MET A 75 2.51 1.59 18.12
CA MET A 75 2.79 0.21 17.68
C MET A 75 1.98 -0.16 16.43
N ARG A 76 0.69 0.22 16.38
CA ARG A 76 -0.16 0.01 15.21
C ARG A 76 0.35 0.79 14.00
N ASP A 77 0.65 2.08 14.20
CA ASP A 77 1.02 2.99 13.12
C ASP A 77 2.40 2.63 12.55
N GLN A 78 3.32 2.19 13.40
CA GLN A 78 4.59 1.59 12.98
C GLN A 78 4.36 0.35 12.12
N ALA A 79 3.53 -0.58 12.58
CA ALA A 79 3.22 -1.80 11.84
C ALA A 79 2.58 -1.51 10.46
N ILE A 80 1.73 -0.48 10.36
CA ILE A 80 1.15 -0.04 9.08
C ILE A 80 2.23 0.52 8.15
N LEU A 81 3.13 1.38 8.63
CA LEU A 81 4.19 1.96 7.80
C LEU A 81 5.17 0.90 7.31
N GLU A 82 5.59 -0.02 8.20
CA GLU A 82 6.45 -1.15 7.84
C GLU A 82 5.78 -2.06 6.81
N PHE A 83 4.50 -2.39 7.00
CA PHE A 83 3.76 -3.23 6.06
C PHE A 83 3.62 -2.59 4.67
N LEU A 84 3.27 -1.30 4.63
CA LEU A 84 3.16 -0.57 3.36
C LEU A 84 4.47 -0.56 2.57
N TYR A 85 5.59 -0.39 3.26
CA TYR A 85 6.90 -0.37 2.62
C TYR A 85 7.43 -1.77 2.31
N ALA A 86 7.20 -2.75 3.20
CA ALA A 86 7.70 -4.11 3.01
C ALA A 86 7.16 -4.79 1.75
N CYS A 87 5.89 -4.57 1.41
CA CYS A 87 5.25 -5.29 0.31
C CYS A 87 4.61 -4.39 -0.76
N GLY A 88 4.78 -3.09 -0.65
CA GLY A 88 4.18 -2.14 -1.58
C GLY A 88 2.65 -2.25 -1.65
N ALA A 89 1.97 -2.65 -0.58
CA ALA A 89 0.53 -2.80 -0.55
C ALA A 89 -0.20 -1.48 -0.83
N ARG A 90 -1.39 -1.57 -1.43
CA ARG A 90 -2.28 -0.40 -1.52
C ARG A 90 -2.89 -0.13 -0.15
N ILE A 91 -3.13 1.13 0.18
CA ILE A 91 -3.74 1.50 1.47
C ILE A 91 -5.13 0.85 1.68
N SER A 92 -5.87 0.59 0.61
CA SER A 92 -7.15 -0.13 0.68
C SER A 92 -6.96 -1.62 0.98
N GLU A 93 -5.91 -2.25 0.45
CA GLU A 93 -5.54 -3.63 0.75
C GLU A 93 -5.10 -3.75 2.21
N THR A 94 -4.27 -2.81 2.67
CA THR A 94 -3.83 -2.74 4.08
C THR A 94 -5.02 -2.55 5.03
N SER A 95 -5.96 -1.66 4.69
CA SER A 95 -7.18 -1.46 5.49
C SER A 95 -8.08 -2.69 5.52
N GLY A 96 -8.14 -3.45 4.43
CA GLY A 96 -8.94 -4.67 4.29
C GLY A 96 -8.22 -5.95 4.72
N LEU A 97 -6.98 -5.87 5.19
CA LEU A 97 -6.19 -7.04 5.60
C LEU A 97 -6.86 -7.75 6.79
N LEU A 98 -7.14 -9.04 6.62
CA LEU A 98 -7.67 -9.87 7.70
C LEU A 98 -6.54 -10.44 8.56
N ALA A 99 -6.80 -10.65 9.85
CA ALA A 99 -5.81 -11.22 10.76
C ALA A 99 -5.37 -12.63 10.33
N ALA A 100 -6.30 -13.43 9.79
CA ALA A 100 -6.03 -14.77 9.28
C ALA A 100 -5.18 -14.80 7.98
N ASN A 101 -4.94 -13.66 7.37
CA ASN A 101 -4.20 -13.55 6.11
C ASN A 101 -2.74 -13.17 6.30
N ILE A 102 -2.24 -13.16 7.53
CA ILE A 102 -0.81 -12.99 7.82
C ILE A 102 -0.26 -14.29 8.36
N ASP A 103 0.75 -14.78 7.70
CA ASP A 103 1.54 -15.92 8.14
C ASP A 103 2.88 -15.39 8.66
N PHE A 104 3.06 -15.45 9.98
CA PHE A 104 4.25 -14.95 10.64
C PHE A 104 5.44 -15.92 10.52
N ASP A 105 5.17 -17.21 10.32
CA ASP A 105 6.22 -18.24 10.25
C ASP A 105 6.80 -18.26 8.84
N GLU A 106 5.94 -18.20 7.82
CA GLU A 106 6.33 -18.09 6.41
C GLU A 106 6.66 -16.64 6.01
N LYS A 107 6.56 -15.66 6.92
CA LYS A 107 6.84 -14.24 6.69
C LYS A 107 6.14 -13.69 5.45
N GLN A 108 4.85 -13.93 5.33
CA GLN A 108 4.08 -13.54 4.16
C GLN A 108 2.68 -13.03 4.53
N ALA A 109 2.07 -12.31 3.62
CA ALA A 109 0.68 -11.88 3.76
C ALA A 109 -0.10 -12.10 2.47
N ARG A 110 -1.36 -12.50 2.60
CA ARG A 110 -2.30 -12.67 1.49
C ARG A 110 -3.11 -11.39 1.34
N LEU A 111 -3.02 -10.77 0.17
CA LEU A 111 -3.71 -9.53 -0.17
C LEU A 111 -4.77 -9.76 -1.25
N PHE A 112 -5.89 -9.06 -1.12
CA PHE A 112 -6.97 -9.06 -2.11
C PHE A 112 -7.02 -7.73 -2.85
N GLY A 113 -6.82 -7.79 -4.16
CA GLY A 113 -6.86 -6.65 -5.07
C GLY A 113 -8.23 -6.44 -5.71
N LYS A 114 -8.28 -5.52 -6.69
CA LYS A 114 -9.50 -5.25 -7.47
C LYS A 114 -9.97 -6.52 -8.20
N GLY A 115 -11.26 -6.84 -8.07
CA GLY A 115 -11.86 -8.02 -8.68
C GLY A 115 -11.55 -9.32 -7.93
N SER A 116 -11.33 -9.24 -6.62
CA SER A 116 -11.04 -10.40 -5.74
C SER A 116 -9.81 -11.21 -6.15
N LYS A 117 -8.92 -10.64 -6.96
CA LYS A 117 -7.64 -11.29 -7.27
C LYS A 117 -6.77 -11.28 -6.03
N GLU A 118 -6.40 -12.47 -5.58
CA GLU A 118 -5.47 -12.62 -4.46
C GLU A 118 -4.03 -12.68 -4.94
N ARG A 119 -3.13 -12.27 -4.06
CA ARG A 119 -1.70 -12.49 -4.19
C ARG A 119 -1.05 -12.65 -2.83
N ILE A 120 0.00 -13.44 -2.79
CA ILE A 120 0.86 -13.57 -1.61
C ILE A 120 2.03 -12.60 -1.79
N VAL A 121 2.34 -11.88 -0.72
CA VAL A 121 3.46 -10.93 -0.68
C VAL A 121 4.40 -11.29 0.46
N PRO A 122 5.71 -11.35 0.22
CA PRO A 122 6.70 -11.59 1.27
C PRO A 122 6.86 -10.36 2.17
N LEU A 123 7.33 -10.61 3.38
CA LEU A 123 7.60 -9.60 4.41
C LEU A 123 9.03 -9.79 4.93
N HIS A 124 9.79 -8.70 5.04
CA HIS A 124 11.12 -8.74 5.69
C HIS A 124 10.99 -8.77 7.22
N ASP A 125 12.05 -9.19 7.92
CA ASP A 125 12.05 -9.45 9.35
C ASP A 125 11.57 -8.26 10.20
N LEU A 126 12.02 -7.05 9.91
CA LEU A 126 11.59 -5.86 10.64
C LEU A 126 10.09 -5.56 10.51
N ALA A 127 9.49 -5.88 9.36
CA ALA A 127 8.03 -5.78 9.18
C ALA A 127 7.32 -6.85 9.99
N VAL A 128 7.80 -8.10 9.93
CA VAL A 128 7.26 -9.23 10.72
C VAL A 128 7.30 -8.91 12.21
N ASP A 129 8.42 -8.41 12.73
CA ASP A 129 8.57 -8.04 14.13
C ASP A 129 7.60 -6.93 14.55
N SER A 130 7.45 -5.89 13.71
CA SER A 130 6.52 -4.79 13.98
C SER A 130 5.06 -5.27 13.97
N LEU A 131 4.70 -6.11 13.00
CA LEU A 131 3.36 -6.70 12.88
C LEU A 131 3.06 -7.64 14.04
N ARG A 132 4.00 -8.52 14.41
CA ARG A 132 3.89 -9.46 15.54
C ARG A 132 3.73 -8.72 16.86
N ARG A 133 4.55 -7.70 17.09
CA ARG A 133 4.43 -6.85 18.29
C ARG A 133 3.08 -6.15 18.37
N TYR A 134 2.60 -5.59 17.27
CA TYR A 134 1.27 -5.01 17.20
C TYR A 134 0.19 -6.05 17.50
N ALA A 135 0.24 -7.22 16.86
CA ALA A 135 -0.74 -8.29 17.00
C ALA A 135 -0.85 -8.81 18.44
N LEU A 136 0.29 -8.97 19.12
CA LEU A 136 0.35 -9.58 20.45
C LEU A 136 0.15 -8.56 21.59
N VAL A 137 0.58 -7.32 21.43
CA VAL A 137 0.59 -6.33 22.51
C VAL A 137 -0.48 -5.26 22.35
N ALA A 138 -0.56 -4.62 21.19
CA ALA A 138 -1.43 -3.47 21.03
C ALA A 138 -2.83 -3.83 20.55
N ARG A 139 -2.95 -4.74 19.59
CA ARG A 139 -4.24 -5.11 18.99
C ARG A 139 -5.25 -5.65 20.02
N PRO A 140 -4.91 -6.58 20.93
CA PRO A 140 -5.86 -7.06 21.94
C PRO A 140 -6.38 -5.95 22.84
N LYS A 141 -5.52 -5.03 23.25
CA LYS A 141 -5.89 -3.88 24.07
C LYS A 141 -6.74 -2.86 23.31
N LEU A 142 -6.49 -2.66 22.02
CA LEU A 142 -7.32 -1.79 21.17
C LEU A 142 -8.68 -2.41 20.84
N LEU A 143 -8.78 -3.72 20.80
CA LEU A 143 -10.04 -4.43 20.63
C LEU A 143 -10.93 -4.30 21.86
N ASP A 144 -10.35 -4.24 23.06
CA ASP A 144 -11.07 -4.09 24.31
C ASP A 144 -12.24 -5.12 24.44
N GLY A 145 -11.92 -6.38 24.19
CA GLY A 145 -12.89 -7.49 24.22
C GLY A 145 -13.79 -7.62 22.98
N LYS A 146 -13.68 -6.74 22.00
CA LYS A 146 -14.46 -6.82 20.75
C LYS A 146 -13.86 -7.80 19.76
N GLU A 147 -14.70 -8.41 18.95
CA GLU A 147 -14.29 -9.21 17.81
C GLU A 147 -14.17 -8.32 16.56
N CYS A 148 -13.05 -8.43 15.86
CA CYS A 148 -12.83 -7.77 14.58
C CYS A 148 -11.94 -8.64 13.71
N PRO A 149 -12.39 -9.06 12.51
CA PRO A 149 -11.60 -9.91 11.63
C PRO A 149 -10.43 -9.16 10.97
N TYR A 150 -10.50 -7.84 10.93
CA TYR A 150 -9.45 -7.03 10.30
C TYR A 150 -8.21 -6.96 11.18
N PHE A 151 -7.05 -7.02 10.54
CA PHE A 151 -5.78 -6.98 11.26
C PHE A 151 -5.56 -5.61 11.93
N PHE A 152 -5.67 -4.52 11.16
CA PHE A 152 -5.49 -3.17 11.70
C PHE A 152 -6.81 -2.60 12.23
N VAL A 153 -6.83 -2.30 13.53
CA VAL A 153 -8.01 -1.75 14.20
C VAL A 153 -7.81 -0.31 14.67
N SER A 154 -8.91 0.42 14.72
CA SER A 154 -8.96 1.78 15.28
C SER A 154 -8.90 1.74 16.81
N THR A 155 -8.77 2.89 17.45
CA THR A 155 -8.86 3.04 18.91
C THR A 155 -10.24 2.66 19.49
N ARG A 156 -11.24 2.40 18.65
CA ARG A 156 -12.58 1.94 19.04
C ARG A 156 -12.77 0.44 18.84
N GLY A 157 -11.73 -0.31 18.50
CA GLY A 157 -11.79 -1.75 18.22
C GLY A 157 -12.40 -2.14 16.88
N ASN A 158 -12.72 -1.19 15.98
CA ASN A 158 -13.29 -1.46 14.66
C ASN A 158 -12.18 -1.41 13.59
N GLN A 159 -12.49 -1.90 12.38
CA GLN A 159 -11.59 -1.75 11.22
C GLN A 159 -11.03 -0.33 11.10
N MET A 160 -9.72 -0.21 10.95
CA MET A 160 -9.09 1.06 10.60
C MET A 160 -9.27 1.35 9.11
N LYS A 161 -10.24 2.21 8.79
CA LYS A 161 -10.60 2.55 7.39
C LYS A 161 -9.50 3.35 6.70
N THR A 162 -9.52 3.31 5.36
CA THR A 162 -8.51 3.99 4.51
C THR A 162 -8.33 5.47 4.82
N ASP A 163 -9.37 6.20 5.20
CA ASP A 163 -9.26 7.62 5.50
C ASP A 163 -8.53 7.88 6.83
N ALA A 164 -8.76 7.01 7.83
CA ALA A 164 -8.00 7.05 9.08
C ALA A 164 -6.51 6.73 8.84
N MET A 165 -6.21 5.72 8.01
CA MET A 165 -4.83 5.42 7.62
C MET A 165 -4.17 6.57 6.84
N ARG A 166 -4.90 7.23 5.93
CA ARG A 166 -4.38 8.41 5.23
C ARG A 166 -4.10 9.58 6.18
N LYS A 167 -4.96 9.78 7.18
CA LYS A 167 -4.74 10.81 8.20
C LYS A 167 -3.50 10.48 9.02
N MET A 168 -3.37 9.27 9.51
CA MET A 168 -2.17 8.78 10.21
C MET A 168 -0.91 8.99 9.37
N PHE A 169 -0.93 8.58 8.10
CA PHE A 169 0.21 8.73 7.19
C PHE A 169 0.64 10.19 7.02
N LYS A 170 -0.31 11.13 6.88
CA LYS A 170 -0.02 12.56 6.83
C LYS A 170 0.59 13.09 8.14
N GLN A 171 0.12 12.60 9.28
CA GLN A 171 0.69 12.94 10.58
C GLN A 171 2.13 12.42 10.71
N ALA A 172 2.38 11.19 10.26
CA ALA A 172 3.72 10.62 10.22
C ALA A 172 4.68 11.41 9.30
N LEU A 173 4.22 11.84 8.11
CA LEU A 173 5.01 12.71 7.24
C LEU A 173 5.38 14.04 7.93
N ALA A 174 4.41 14.69 8.58
CA ALA A 174 4.66 15.94 9.29
C ALA A 174 5.67 15.74 10.44
N ALA A 175 5.53 14.67 11.22
CA ALA A 175 6.45 14.32 12.30
C ALA A 175 7.87 13.97 11.78
N ALA A 176 7.95 13.36 10.60
CA ALA A 176 9.22 13.10 9.92
C ALA A 176 9.84 14.36 9.26
N GLY A 177 9.13 15.49 9.23
CA GLY A 177 9.55 16.69 8.50
C GLY A 177 9.60 16.48 7.00
N LEU A 178 8.67 15.69 6.45
CA LEU A 178 8.57 15.36 5.03
C LEU A 178 7.40 16.11 4.36
N PRO A 179 7.47 16.37 3.05
CA PRO A 179 6.41 17.06 2.33
C PRO A 179 5.05 16.33 2.42
N SER A 180 3.99 17.07 2.70
CA SER A 180 2.61 16.57 2.76
C SER A 180 2.07 16.10 1.39
N THR A 181 2.80 16.37 0.30
CA THR A 181 2.50 15.91 -1.06
C THR A 181 2.78 14.43 -1.25
N ILE A 182 3.63 13.84 -0.41
CA ILE A 182 3.92 12.40 -0.44
C ILE A 182 2.65 11.63 -0.06
N THR A 183 2.41 10.55 -0.77
CA THR A 183 1.21 9.71 -0.62
C THR A 183 1.61 8.25 -0.37
N PRO A 184 0.70 7.40 0.14
CA PRO A 184 0.96 5.95 0.21
C PRO A 184 1.26 5.32 -1.15
N HIS A 185 0.85 5.95 -2.25
CA HIS A 185 1.20 5.49 -3.59
C HIS A 185 2.68 5.74 -3.92
N ASP A 186 3.24 6.83 -3.41
CA ASP A 186 4.68 7.12 -3.57
C ASP A 186 5.53 6.13 -2.76
N LEU A 187 5.05 5.66 -1.57
CA LEU A 187 5.71 4.56 -0.84
C LEU A 187 5.75 3.28 -1.68
N ARG A 188 4.62 2.93 -2.28
CA ARG A 188 4.54 1.75 -3.15
C ARG A 188 5.45 1.89 -4.37
N HIS A 189 5.56 3.10 -4.94
CA HIS A 189 6.49 3.37 -6.03
C HIS A 189 7.96 3.26 -5.57
N THR A 190 8.25 3.76 -4.37
CA THR A 190 9.57 3.63 -3.74
C THR A 190 9.93 2.16 -3.53
N PHE A 191 9.03 1.36 -2.94
CA PHE A 191 9.21 -0.10 -2.82
C PHE A 191 9.55 -0.73 -4.17
N ALA A 192 8.76 -0.46 -5.22
CA ALA A 192 9.02 -1.03 -6.54
C ALA A 192 10.40 -0.65 -7.09
N THR A 193 10.79 0.61 -6.92
CA THR A 193 12.08 1.12 -7.39
C THR A 193 13.23 0.52 -6.59
N ASP A 194 13.10 0.44 -5.27
CA ASP A 194 14.14 -0.07 -4.39
C ASP A 194 14.40 -1.56 -4.65
N VAL A 195 13.34 -2.37 -4.78
CA VAL A 195 13.46 -3.80 -5.05
C VAL A 195 14.03 -4.05 -6.46
N LEU A 196 13.62 -3.28 -7.48
CA LEU A 196 14.24 -3.35 -8.82
C LEU A 196 15.71 -2.96 -8.78
N SER A 197 16.06 -1.88 -8.07
CA SER A 197 17.45 -1.42 -7.92
C SER A 197 18.31 -2.41 -7.13
N GLY A 198 17.69 -3.18 -6.23
CA GLY A 198 18.32 -4.29 -5.50
C GLY A 198 18.52 -5.55 -6.35
N GLY A 199 18.10 -5.54 -7.61
CA GLY A 199 18.36 -6.61 -8.57
C GLY A 199 17.26 -7.66 -8.70
N ALA A 200 16.05 -7.41 -8.16
CA ALA A 200 14.90 -8.26 -8.44
C ALA A 200 14.47 -8.11 -9.91
N ASP A 201 13.97 -9.18 -10.49
CA ASP A 201 13.45 -9.11 -11.85
C ASP A 201 12.11 -8.35 -11.88
N LEU A 202 11.85 -7.67 -13.02
CA LEU A 202 10.65 -6.83 -13.20
C LEU A 202 9.35 -7.64 -13.03
N ARG A 203 9.34 -8.91 -13.42
CA ARG A 203 8.15 -9.75 -13.33
C ARG A 203 7.81 -10.07 -11.88
N SER A 204 8.80 -10.45 -11.08
CA SER A 204 8.62 -10.66 -9.63
C SER A 204 8.06 -9.42 -8.95
N VAL A 205 8.58 -8.23 -9.28
CA VAL A 205 8.04 -6.97 -8.74
C VAL A 205 6.61 -6.72 -9.20
N GLN A 206 6.26 -7.00 -10.46
CA GLN A 206 4.88 -6.86 -10.96
C GLN A 206 3.92 -7.83 -10.26
N GLU A 207 4.34 -9.06 -9.98
CA GLU A 207 3.56 -10.06 -9.24
C GLU A 207 3.34 -9.61 -7.79
N MET A 208 4.39 -9.19 -7.08
CA MET A 208 4.28 -8.61 -5.73
C MET A 208 3.31 -7.42 -5.70
N LEU A 209 3.33 -6.58 -6.72
CA LEU A 209 2.45 -5.42 -6.81
C LEU A 209 1.02 -5.76 -7.27
N GLY A 210 0.77 -6.92 -7.86
CA GLY A 210 -0.54 -7.31 -8.39
C GLY A 210 -0.98 -6.40 -9.54
N HIS A 211 -0.11 -6.21 -10.53
CA HIS A 211 -0.46 -5.49 -11.76
C HIS A 211 -1.24 -6.42 -12.68
N ALA A 212 -2.50 -6.07 -12.97
CA ALA A 212 -3.44 -6.89 -13.73
C ALA A 212 -3.21 -6.87 -15.25
N SER A 213 -2.19 -6.22 -15.77
CA SER A 213 -2.01 -6.02 -17.20
C SER A 213 -0.68 -6.55 -17.70
N LEU A 214 -0.70 -7.84 -18.02
CA LEU A 214 -0.03 -8.30 -19.22
C LEU A 214 -1.10 -8.95 -20.08
N SER A 215 -1.64 -8.19 -21.04
CA SER A 215 -2.23 -8.77 -22.22
C SER A 215 -1.07 -9.41 -22.97
N THR A 216 -0.94 -10.68 -22.86
CA THR A 216 -0.58 -11.62 -23.94
C THR A 216 -0.43 -13.01 -23.34
N THR A 217 -1.20 -13.88 -23.87
CA THR A 217 -1.09 -15.33 -23.84
C THR A 217 0.38 -15.76 -23.99
N GLN A 218 1.07 -15.90 -22.86
CA GLN A 218 2.25 -16.78 -22.78
C GLN A 218 2.13 -17.58 -21.49
N ILE A 219 1.81 -18.85 -21.72
CA ILE A 219 1.94 -19.98 -20.81
C ILE A 219 3.38 -19.97 -20.28
N TYR A 220 3.62 -19.45 -19.06
CA TYR A 220 4.86 -19.74 -18.34
C TYR A 220 4.70 -19.53 -16.84
N THR A 221 4.91 -20.62 -16.14
CA THR A 221 5.33 -20.80 -14.75
C THR A 221 5.05 -19.61 -13.82
N HIS A 222 4.00 -19.77 -13.02
CA HIS A 222 3.77 -18.95 -11.85
C HIS A 222 5.04 -18.92 -11.01
N THR A 223 5.53 -17.73 -10.69
CA THR A 223 6.59 -17.56 -9.71
C THR A 223 6.05 -18.09 -8.37
N THR A 224 6.71 -19.04 -7.77
CA THR A 224 6.22 -19.60 -6.50
C THR A 224 6.39 -18.60 -5.37
N PRO A 225 5.57 -18.66 -4.28
CA PRO A 225 5.73 -17.77 -3.12
C PRO A 225 7.14 -17.82 -2.54
N GLU A 226 7.78 -19.00 -2.52
CA GLU A 226 9.14 -19.18 -2.02
C GLU A 226 10.15 -18.39 -2.85
N ARG A 227 10.02 -18.41 -4.18
CA ARG A 227 10.88 -17.65 -5.07
C ARG A 227 10.68 -16.14 -4.89
N LEU A 228 9.44 -15.68 -4.74
CA LEU A 228 9.16 -14.27 -4.43
C LEU A 228 9.79 -13.86 -3.08
N GLY A 229 9.76 -14.74 -2.08
CA GLY A 229 10.40 -14.54 -0.78
C GLY A 229 11.92 -14.35 -0.91
N VAL A 230 12.59 -15.22 -1.64
CA VAL A 230 14.05 -15.13 -1.87
C VAL A 230 14.42 -13.85 -2.63
N GLU A 231 13.70 -13.52 -3.71
CA GLU A 231 13.94 -12.32 -4.49
C GLU A 231 13.71 -11.05 -3.66
N HIS A 232 12.63 -11.02 -2.86
CA HIS A 232 12.32 -9.91 -1.99
C HIS A 232 13.39 -9.73 -0.91
N HIS A 233 13.77 -10.79 -0.21
CA HIS A 233 14.79 -10.74 0.85
C HIS A 233 16.14 -10.28 0.31
N ARG A 234 16.52 -10.73 -0.89
CA ARG A 234 17.78 -10.33 -1.53
C ARG A 234 17.78 -8.87 -1.97
N ALA A 235 16.65 -8.39 -2.50
CA ALA A 235 16.60 -7.12 -3.23
C ALA A 235 15.98 -5.96 -2.43
N HIS A 236 15.22 -6.24 -1.37
CA HIS A 236 14.62 -5.20 -0.54
C HIS A 236 15.69 -4.58 0.38
N PRO A 237 15.75 -3.22 0.53
CA PRO A 237 16.79 -2.56 1.35
C PRO A 237 16.79 -2.94 2.83
N ARG A 238 15.74 -3.61 3.29
CA ARG A 238 15.57 -4.11 4.66
C ARG A 238 15.34 -5.64 4.71
N GLY A 239 15.60 -6.34 3.61
CA GLY A 239 15.51 -7.80 3.47
C GLY A 239 16.65 -8.56 4.13
#